data_db4ca67d60537ec092cc80936e831406
#
_entry.id   db4ca67d60537ec092cc80936e831406
#
_cell.length_a   1.000
_cell.length_b   1.000
_cell.length_c   1.000
_cell.angle_alpha   90.00
_cell.angle_beta   90.00
_cell.angle_gamma   90.00
#
_symmetry.space_group_name_H-M   'P 1'
#
loop_
_entity.id
_entity.type
_entity.pdbx_description
1 polymer ?
#
loop_
_entity_poly.entity_id
_entity_poly.type
_entity_poly.pdbx_seq_one_letter_code
_entity_poly.pdbx_strand_id
1 'polypeptide(L)'
;MGNHFTILIPSYNVEKWVERNVTSALNQQYDNYDIVYIDDCSPDNTFGPAKALLEEAHDQGFPGTIKVEKNSFNKGKMCNVYESIHAAKDNTIIVILDGDDWLAHENVLSYLNEIYESDDIWMTNGSYTIEPTGEVVRPMISDDYWTGTMRKKSWQFSHLGTFRKELFCKVKRKDFMNQQGQYWTTTSDQAIMWPIAEMSGPDHFRDISEVLYVYNRLNPISDDRVHRQDQLSTEQIIRNKKPYAKLERL
;
A
#
# COMPACT_ATOMS: atom_id res chain seq x y z
N MET A 1 -21.27 -11.92 3.66
CA MET A 1 -20.68 -11.02 2.65
C MET A 1 -19.18 -10.98 2.92
N GLY A 2 -18.35 -11.10 1.90
CA GLY A 2 -16.89 -11.04 2.08
C GLY A 2 -16.39 -9.69 2.59
N ASN A 3 -15.12 -9.60 2.97
CA ASN A 3 -14.49 -8.37 3.41
C ASN A 3 -14.54 -7.31 2.31
N HIS A 4 -14.65 -6.04 2.69
CA HIS A 4 -14.52 -4.93 1.75
C HIS A 4 -13.06 -4.53 1.60
N PHE A 5 -12.60 -4.28 0.35
CA PHE A 5 -11.26 -3.77 0.06
C PHE A 5 -11.30 -2.36 -0.52
N THR A 6 -10.25 -1.60 -0.27
CA THR A 6 -9.98 -0.35 -0.98
C THR A 6 -8.60 -0.42 -1.60
N ILE A 7 -8.54 -0.49 -2.93
CA ILE A 7 -7.29 -0.37 -3.68
C ILE A 7 -6.99 1.11 -3.83
N LEU A 8 -5.89 1.55 -3.22
CA LEU A 8 -5.41 2.91 -3.28
C LEU A 8 -4.20 2.99 -4.19
N ILE A 9 -4.29 3.80 -5.24
CA ILE A 9 -3.27 3.95 -6.28
C ILE A 9 -2.72 5.39 -6.28
N PRO A 10 -1.71 5.71 -5.47
CA PRO A 10 -0.99 6.97 -5.55
C PRO A 10 -0.04 6.94 -6.75
N SER A 11 -0.17 7.91 -7.65
CA SER A 11 0.58 7.94 -8.91
C SER A 11 1.27 9.29 -9.13
N TYR A 12 2.51 9.24 -9.62
CA TYR A 12 3.27 10.43 -10.03
C TYR A 12 4.26 10.08 -11.12
N ASN A 13 4.11 10.70 -12.32
CA ASN A 13 5.04 10.55 -13.45
C ASN A 13 5.24 9.07 -13.87
N VAL A 14 4.13 8.37 -14.10
CA VAL A 14 4.06 6.92 -14.38
C VAL A 14 3.28 6.58 -15.65
N GLU A 15 3.13 7.52 -16.59
CA GLU A 15 2.34 7.38 -17.84
C GLU A 15 2.54 6.03 -18.52
N LYS A 16 3.75 5.53 -18.58
CA LYS A 16 4.11 4.27 -19.25
C LYS A 16 3.48 3.02 -18.63
N TRP A 17 3.09 3.11 -17.36
CA TRP A 17 2.68 1.97 -16.54
C TRP A 17 1.18 1.99 -16.21
N VAL A 18 0.53 3.14 -16.44
CA VAL A 18 -0.87 3.41 -16.06
C VAL A 18 -1.83 2.33 -16.56
N GLU A 19 -1.75 1.97 -17.83
CA GLU A 19 -2.66 0.97 -18.43
C GLU A 19 -2.55 -0.36 -17.70
N ARG A 20 -1.33 -0.86 -17.48
CA ARG A 20 -1.10 -2.14 -16.81
C ARG A 20 -1.50 -2.09 -15.35
N ASN A 21 -1.14 -1.01 -14.65
CA ASN A 21 -1.49 -0.78 -13.25
C ASN A 21 -3.01 -0.78 -13.06
N VAL A 22 -3.72 0.12 -13.75
CA VAL A 22 -5.17 0.30 -13.62
C VAL A 22 -5.93 -0.94 -14.06
N THR A 23 -5.55 -1.56 -15.19
CA THR A 23 -6.17 -2.79 -15.68
C THR A 23 -6.03 -3.93 -14.67
N SER A 24 -4.89 -4.06 -14.01
CA SER A 24 -4.69 -5.09 -12.98
C SER A 24 -5.62 -4.92 -11.77
N ALA A 25 -5.93 -3.66 -11.41
CA ALA A 25 -6.86 -3.35 -10.33
C ALA A 25 -8.34 -3.56 -10.75
N LEU A 26 -8.69 -3.24 -12.00
CA LEU A 26 -10.05 -3.39 -12.53
C LEU A 26 -10.45 -4.85 -12.77
N ASN A 27 -9.49 -5.71 -13.14
CA ASN A 27 -9.75 -7.10 -13.53
C ASN A 27 -9.81 -8.07 -12.34
N GLN A 28 -9.97 -7.59 -11.11
CA GLN A 28 -10.07 -8.49 -9.95
C GLN A 28 -11.39 -9.27 -9.97
N GLN A 29 -11.30 -10.60 -9.83
CA GLN A 29 -12.45 -11.51 -9.69
C GLN A 29 -13.01 -11.45 -8.26
N TYR A 30 -13.50 -10.28 -7.90
CA TYR A 30 -14.07 -9.95 -6.60
C TYR A 30 -14.98 -8.72 -6.73
N ASP A 31 -16.13 -8.70 -6.07
CA ASP A 31 -17.13 -7.64 -6.30
C ASP A 31 -17.20 -6.59 -5.19
N ASN A 32 -16.61 -6.86 -4.01
CA ASN A 32 -16.75 -5.98 -2.85
C ASN A 32 -15.49 -5.13 -2.61
N TYR A 33 -15.18 -4.24 -3.56
CA TYR A 33 -14.03 -3.34 -3.43
C TYR A 33 -14.23 -2.00 -4.13
N ASP A 34 -13.50 -1.00 -3.65
CA ASP A 34 -13.42 0.34 -4.24
C ASP A 34 -12.01 0.59 -4.79
N ILE A 35 -11.91 1.46 -5.80
CA ILE A 35 -10.64 1.96 -6.34
C ILE A 35 -10.55 3.46 -6.08
N VAL A 36 -9.42 3.90 -5.53
CA VAL A 36 -9.10 5.32 -5.34
C VAL A 36 -7.79 5.60 -6.06
N TYR A 37 -7.87 6.28 -7.20
CA TYR A 37 -6.72 6.69 -8.00
C TYR A 37 -6.41 8.16 -7.78
N ILE A 38 -5.16 8.48 -7.45
CA ILE A 38 -4.72 9.85 -7.21
C ILE A 38 -3.48 10.15 -8.06
N ASP A 39 -3.62 11.07 -9.01
CA ASP A 39 -2.50 11.67 -9.70
C ASP A 39 -1.96 12.87 -8.90
N ASP A 40 -0.74 12.74 -8.42
CA ASP A 40 -0.10 13.75 -7.57
C ASP A 40 0.54 14.90 -8.36
N CYS A 41 -0.24 15.50 -9.27
CA CYS A 41 0.20 16.58 -10.16
C CYS A 41 1.32 16.15 -11.11
N SER A 42 1.16 15.01 -11.79
CA SER A 42 2.14 14.50 -12.75
C SER A 42 2.45 15.50 -13.87
N PRO A 43 3.75 15.64 -14.23
CA PRO A 43 4.16 16.49 -15.35
C PRO A 43 3.94 15.85 -16.72
N ASP A 44 3.80 14.51 -16.75
CA ASP A 44 3.52 13.70 -17.93
C ASP A 44 2.00 13.47 -18.11
N ASN A 45 1.60 12.58 -19.04
CA ASN A 45 0.20 12.26 -19.26
C ASN A 45 -0.31 11.08 -18.40
N THR A 46 0.15 10.97 -17.16
CA THR A 46 -0.30 9.92 -16.21
C THR A 46 -1.82 9.96 -16.00
N PHE A 47 -2.40 11.15 -15.79
CA PHE A 47 -3.81 11.28 -15.40
C PHE A 47 -4.80 10.92 -16.52
N GLY A 48 -4.51 11.31 -17.77
CA GLY A 48 -5.46 11.14 -18.89
C GLY A 48 -5.87 9.69 -19.12
N PRO A 49 -4.94 8.77 -19.38
CA PRO A 49 -5.23 7.34 -19.56
C PRO A 49 -5.88 6.69 -18.33
N ALA A 50 -5.41 7.01 -17.13
CA ALA A 50 -6.00 6.47 -15.91
C ALA A 50 -7.48 6.85 -15.78
N LYS A 51 -7.78 8.14 -15.98
CA LYS A 51 -9.15 8.65 -15.92
C LYS A 51 -10.03 7.95 -16.95
N ALA A 52 -9.57 7.85 -18.21
CA ALA A 52 -10.35 7.22 -19.28
C ALA A 52 -10.71 5.76 -18.96
N LEU A 53 -9.74 4.95 -18.52
CA LEU A 53 -9.95 3.55 -18.17
C LEU A 53 -10.92 3.39 -16.99
N LEU A 54 -10.78 4.22 -15.95
CA LEU A 54 -11.59 4.13 -14.75
C LEU A 54 -13.02 4.67 -14.97
N GLU A 55 -13.21 5.70 -15.79
CA GLU A 55 -14.54 6.19 -16.19
C GLU A 55 -15.25 5.16 -17.08
N GLU A 56 -14.53 4.54 -18.03
CA GLU A 56 -15.08 3.46 -18.84
C GLU A 56 -15.56 2.28 -18.01
N ALA A 57 -14.75 1.84 -17.02
CA ALA A 57 -15.13 0.76 -16.12
C ALA A 57 -16.36 1.12 -15.28
N HIS A 58 -16.44 2.35 -14.79
CA HIS A 58 -17.62 2.85 -14.07
C HIS A 58 -18.87 2.78 -14.95
N ASP A 59 -18.78 3.23 -16.20
CA ASP A 59 -19.91 3.24 -17.18
C ASP A 59 -20.33 1.82 -17.56
N GLN A 60 -19.40 0.87 -17.55
CA GLN A 60 -19.66 -0.56 -17.79
C GLN A 60 -20.23 -1.28 -16.55
N GLY A 61 -20.44 -0.59 -15.42
CA GLY A 61 -21.08 -1.14 -14.23
C GLY A 61 -20.10 -1.80 -13.25
N PHE A 62 -18.93 -1.20 -13.05
CA PHE A 62 -18.01 -1.62 -11.97
C PHE A 62 -18.76 -1.78 -10.63
N PRO A 63 -18.58 -2.88 -9.88
CA PRO A 63 -19.44 -3.21 -8.75
C PRO A 63 -19.26 -2.31 -7.52
N GLY A 64 -18.12 -1.65 -7.40
CA GLY A 64 -17.77 -0.77 -6.28
C GLY A 64 -17.80 0.71 -6.62
N THR A 65 -17.08 1.49 -5.83
CA THR A 65 -16.88 2.92 -6.10
C THR A 65 -15.52 3.14 -6.77
N ILE A 66 -15.50 3.94 -7.82
CA ILE A 66 -14.27 4.43 -8.43
C ILE A 66 -14.15 5.92 -8.14
N LYS A 67 -13.05 6.32 -7.50
CA LYS A 67 -12.69 7.72 -7.26
C LYS A 67 -11.41 8.03 -8.02
N VAL A 68 -11.45 9.06 -8.88
CA VAL A 68 -10.30 9.51 -9.67
C VAL A 68 -10.04 10.97 -9.38
N GLU A 69 -8.86 11.28 -8.90
CA GLU A 69 -8.48 12.64 -8.51
C GLU A 69 -7.14 13.05 -9.09
N LYS A 70 -7.00 14.33 -9.42
CA LYS A 70 -5.71 14.95 -9.75
C LYS A 70 -5.45 16.11 -8.78
N ASN A 71 -4.33 16.06 -8.10
CA ASN A 71 -3.92 17.16 -7.24
C ASN A 71 -3.50 18.39 -8.07
N SER A 72 -3.72 19.57 -7.52
CA SER A 72 -3.30 20.84 -8.13
C SER A 72 -1.80 21.14 -7.94
N PHE A 73 -1.16 20.43 -7.01
CA PHE A 73 0.30 20.47 -6.75
C PHE A 73 0.73 19.12 -6.16
N ASN A 74 2.01 18.79 -6.24
CA ASN A 74 2.53 17.54 -5.66
C ASN A 74 2.51 17.61 -4.13
N LYS A 75 1.67 16.79 -3.51
CA LYS A 75 1.51 16.66 -2.04
C LYS A 75 2.44 15.61 -1.44
N GLY A 76 2.97 14.70 -2.26
CA GLY A 76 3.74 13.53 -1.85
C GLY A 76 2.87 12.31 -1.51
N LYS A 77 3.43 11.11 -1.75
CA LYS A 77 2.75 9.82 -1.57
C LYS A 77 2.12 9.68 -0.18
N MET A 78 2.87 10.01 0.89
CA MET A 78 2.37 9.83 2.26
C MET A 78 1.13 10.69 2.55
N CYS A 79 1.08 11.91 2.03
CA CYS A 79 -0.09 12.79 2.18
C CYS A 79 -1.30 12.20 1.48
N ASN A 80 -1.16 11.76 0.22
CA ASN A 80 -2.22 11.15 -0.57
C ASN A 80 -2.75 9.88 0.09
N VAL A 81 -1.86 9.01 0.56
CA VAL A 81 -2.22 7.78 1.30
C VAL A 81 -2.97 8.13 2.59
N TYR A 82 -2.48 9.08 3.37
CA TYR A 82 -3.12 9.49 4.62
C TYR A 82 -4.55 10.01 4.40
N GLU A 83 -4.72 10.95 3.48
CA GLU A 83 -6.03 11.55 3.17
C GLU A 83 -7.01 10.48 2.64
N SER A 84 -6.56 9.61 1.74
CA SER A 84 -7.41 8.60 1.12
C SER A 84 -7.84 7.50 2.08
N ILE A 85 -6.94 7.00 2.93
CA ILE A 85 -7.30 5.98 3.92
C ILE A 85 -8.32 6.54 4.90
N HIS A 86 -8.17 7.80 5.36
CA HIS A 86 -9.14 8.40 6.25
C HIS A 86 -10.52 8.61 5.59
N ALA A 87 -10.55 8.87 4.28
CA ALA A 87 -11.78 9.02 3.50
C ALA A 87 -12.41 7.69 3.06
N ALA A 88 -11.67 6.58 3.09
CA ALA A 88 -12.18 5.27 2.71
C ALA A 88 -13.33 4.81 3.62
N LYS A 89 -14.13 3.84 3.17
CA LYS A 89 -15.20 3.23 3.98
C LYS A 89 -14.64 2.63 5.27
N ASP A 90 -15.44 2.63 6.32
CA ASP A 90 -15.10 1.93 7.55
C ASP A 90 -15.14 0.41 7.34
N ASN A 91 -14.39 -0.33 8.15
CA ASN A 91 -14.25 -1.79 8.05
C ASN A 91 -13.70 -2.28 6.69
N THR A 92 -12.91 -1.45 6.00
CA THR A 92 -12.23 -1.82 4.75
C THR A 92 -10.80 -2.30 5.00
N ILE A 93 -10.35 -3.22 4.17
CA ILE A 93 -8.95 -3.63 4.10
C ILE A 93 -8.26 -2.76 3.04
N ILE A 94 -7.18 -2.13 3.43
CA ILE A 94 -6.40 -1.25 2.55
C ILE A 94 -5.38 -2.07 1.75
N VAL A 95 -5.39 -1.84 0.45
CA VAL A 95 -4.43 -2.38 -0.52
C VAL A 95 -3.75 -1.19 -1.18
N ILE A 96 -2.47 -0.95 -0.87
CA ILE A 96 -1.71 0.13 -1.52
C ILE A 96 -1.02 -0.47 -2.75
N LEU A 97 -1.40 0.02 -3.92
CA LEU A 97 -0.81 -0.35 -5.20
C LEU A 97 -0.08 0.85 -5.79
N ASP A 98 1.24 0.79 -5.85
CA ASP A 98 2.03 1.88 -6.41
C ASP A 98 1.74 2.05 -7.91
N GLY A 99 1.69 3.30 -8.39
CA GLY A 99 1.22 3.62 -9.74
C GLY A 99 2.09 3.08 -10.88
N ASP A 100 3.33 2.66 -10.60
CA ASP A 100 4.25 2.02 -11.54
C ASP A 100 4.31 0.48 -11.42
N ASP A 101 3.58 -0.11 -10.47
CA ASP A 101 3.48 -1.54 -10.21
C ASP A 101 2.11 -2.10 -10.60
N TRP A 102 1.86 -3.41 -10.44
CA TRP A 102 0.55 -4.02 -10.71
C TRP A 102 0.30 -5.27 -9.87
N LEU A 103 -0.99 -5.62 -9.73
CA LEU A 103 -1.39 -6.88 -9.12
C LEU A 103 -1.03 -8.06 -10.03
N ALA A 104 -0.53 -9.15 -9.45
CA ALA A 104 0.06 -10.24 -10.21
C ALA A 104 -0.94 -11.04 -11.05
N HIS A 105 -2.20 -11.12 -10.60
CA HIS A 105 -3.28 -11.86 -11.27
C HIS A 105 -4.67 -11.36 -10.81
N GLU A 106 -5.70 -11.84 -11.48
CA GLU A 106 -7.10 -11.44 -11.24
C GLU A 106 -7.72 -11.95 -9.92
N ASN A 107 -7.07 -12.88 -9.24
CA ASN A 107 -7.59 -13.49 -8.00
C ASN A 107 -6.92 -12.95 -6.72
N VAL A 108 -6.23 -11.79 -6.77
CA VAL A 108 -5.53 -11.24 -5.61
C VAL A 108 -6.51 -10.92 -4.47
N LEU A 109 -7.61 -10.22 -4.77
CA LEU A 109 -8.58 -9.83 -3.74
C LEU A 109 -9.37 -11.02 -3.20
N SER A 110 -9.76 -11.99 -4.03
CA SER A 110 -10.43 -13.20 -3.56
C SER A 110 -9.54 -14.05 -2.66
N TYR A 111 -8.26 -14.19 -3.00
CA TYR A 111 -7.27 -14.87 -2.16
C TYR A 111 -7.06 -14.14 -0.82
N LEU A 112 -6.93 -12.82 -0.83
CA LEU A 112 -6.84 -12.02 0.39
C LEU A 112 -8.10 -12.17 1.24
N ASN A 113 -9.28 -12.20 0.62
CA ASN A 113 -10.53 -12.39 1.36
C ASN A 113 -10.57 -13.70 2.12
N GLU A 114 -10.12 -14.81 1.52
CA GLU A 114 -10.02 -16.11 2.19
C GLU A 114 -9.13 -16.04 3.44
N ILE A 115 -8.02 -15.32 3.37
CA ILE A 115 -7.11 -15.12 4.51
C ILE A 115 -7.79 -14.33 5.63
N TYR A 116 -8.43 -13.19 5.29
CA TYR A 116 -9.09 -12.35 6.27
C TYR A 116 -10.39 -12.94 6.84
N GLU A 117 -11.00 -13.93 6.17
CA GLU A 117 -12.14 -14.68 6.67
C GLU A 117 -11.76 -15.89 7.54
N SER A 118 -10.58 -16.48 7.30
CA SER A 118 -10.17 -17.72 7.98
C SER A 118 -9.80 -17.53 9.45
N ASP A 119 -9.22 -16.38 9.78
CA ASP A 119 -8.68 -16.03 11.10
C ASP A 119 -8.90 -14.55 11.39
N ASP A 120 -8.71 -14.15 12.66
CA ASP A 120 -8.73 -12.73 13.07
C ASP A 120 -7.45 -12.01 12.61
N ILE A 121 -7.26 -11.92 11.28
CA ILE A 121 -6.11 -11.25 10.67
C ILE A 121 -6.38 -9.76 10.52
N TRP A 122 -5.41 -8.95 10.93
CA TRP A 122 -5.46 -7.50 10.86
C TRP A 122 -4.52 -6.91 9.81
N MET A 123 -3.43 -7.62 9.51
CA MET A 123 -2.48 -7.24 8.47
C MET A 123 -1.82 -8.45 7.83
N THR A 124 -1.35 -8.26 6.60
CA THR A 124 -0.56 -9.26 5.87
C THR A 124 0.76 -8.69 5.39
N ASN A 125 1.71 -9.58 5.12
CA ASN A 125 2.94 -9.31 4.40
C ASN A 125 3.00 -10.23 3.19
N GLY A 126 3.38 -9.74 2.03
CA GLY A 126 3.23 -10.48 0.79
C GLY A 126 4.53 -10.88 0.12
N SER A 127 4.38 -11.65 -0.95
CA SER A 127 5.43 -12.01 -1.90
C SER A 127 5.18 -11.33 -3.24
N TYR A 128 6.26 -11.05 -3.98
CA TYR A 128 6.20 -10.36 -5.26
C TYR A 128 7.18 -10.92 -6.28
N THR A 129 6.93 -10.61 -7.54
CA THR A 129 7.91 -10.81 -8.61
C THR A 129 8.52 -9.48 -9.02
N ILE A 130 9.74 -9.53 -9.53
CA ILE A 130 10.47 -8.36 -10.05
C ILE A 130 10.35 -8.32 -11.57
N GLU A 131 9.75 -7.26 -12.11
CA GLU A 131 9.80 -6.97 -13.55
C GLU A 131 11.10 -6.23 -13.88
N PRO A 132 11.91 -6.59 -14.91
CA PRO A 132 11.62 -7.57 -15.96
C PRO A 132 12.20 -8.96 -15.70
N THR A 133 12.82 -9.23 -14.56
CA THR A 133 13.61 -10.47 -14.35
C THR A 133 12.74 -11.69 -14.08
N GLY A 134 11.50 -11.51 -13.59
CA GLY A 134 10.65 -12.60 -13.13
C GLY A 134 11.13 -13.24 -11.82
N GLU A 135 12.15 -12.67 -11.17
CA GLU A 135 12.62 -13.14 -9.87
C GLU A 135 11.51 -13.05 -8.84
N VAL A 136 11.31 -14.12 -8.09
CA VAL A 136 10.31 -14.18 -7.03
C VAL A 136 10.97 -13.90 -5.69
N VAL A 137 10.44 -12.91 -4.99
CA VAL A 137 10.88 -12.52 -3.65
C VAL A 137 9.80 -12.89 -2.64
N ARG A 138 10.17 -13.71 -1.65
CA ARG A 138 9.28 -14.18 -0.58
C ARG A 138 9.88 -13.86 0.79
N PRO A 139 9.80 -12.61 1.24
CA PRO A 139 10.26 -12.27 2.58
C PRO A 139 9.28 -12.86 3.60
N MET A 140 9.84 -13.62 4.55
CA MET A 140 9.09 -14.15 5.68
C MET A 140 9.53 -13.41 6.94
N ILE A 141 8.55 -12.98 7.73
CA ILE A 141 8.84 -12.32 9.00
C ILE A 141 9.28 -13.38 10.00
N SER A 142 10.52 -13.29 10.47
CA SER A 142 11.06 -14.24 11.44
C SER A 142 10.42 -14.07 12.82
N ASP A 143 10.25 -15.17 13.57
CA ASP A 143 9.64 -15.16 14.91
C ASP A 143 10.34 -14.18 15.86
N ASP A 144 11.67 -14.09 15.77
CA ASP A 144 12.44 -13.15 16.58
C ASP A 144 12.12 -11.69 16.23
N TYR A 145 11.59 -11.39 15.03
CA TYR A 145 11.20 -10.04 14.64
C TYR A 145 10.17 -9.43 15.57
N TRP A 146 9.27 -10.26 16.12
CA TRP A 146 8.21 -9.87 17.03
C TRP A 146 8.69 -9.67 18.48
N THR A 147 9.91 -10.04 18.79
CA THR A 147 10.48 -9.89 20.14
C THR A 147 11.27 -8.59 20.27
N GLY A 148 11.11 -7.87 21.38
CA GLY A 148 11.79 -6.61 21.62
C GLY A 148 11.27 -5.48 20.74
N THR A 149 12.19 -4.69 20.16
CA THR A 149 11.81 -3.54 19.33
C THR A 149 12.06 -3.85 17.86
N MET A 150 11.00 -4.10 17.09
CA MET A 150 11.07 -4.35 15.63
C MET A 150 11.87 -3.29 14.88
N ARG A 151 11.72 -2.02 15.26
CA ARG A 151 12.40 -0.88 14.60
C ARG A 151 13.92 -0.89 14.74
N LYS A 152 14.50 -1.75 15.59
CA LYS A 152 15.96 -1.94 15.72
C LYS A 152 16.49 -3.06 14.83
N LYS A 153 15.61 -3.82 14.18
CA LYS A 153 15.95 -4.93 13.31
C LYS A 153 15.95 -4.51 11.84
N SER A 154 16.50 -5.33 10.96
CA SER A 154 16.41 -5.11 9.52
C SER A 154 14.96 -5.05 9.08
N TRP A 155 14.66 -4.26 8.06
CA TRP A 155 13.33 -4.22 7.44
C TRP A 155 12.99 -5.58 6.82
N GLN A 156 11.82 -6.14 7.14
CA GLN A 156 11.39 -7.45 6.65
C GLN A 156 10.04 -7.42 5.93
N PHE A 157 9.28 -6.31 6.01
CA PHE A 157 8.00 -6.21 5.30
C PHE A 157 8.21 -5.98 3.81
N SER A 158 7.20 -6.40 3.02
CA SER A 158 7.25 -6.39 1.57
C SER A 158 5.87 -6.19 0.93
N HIS A 159 5.84 -6.15 -0.39
CA HIS A 159 4.63 -6.11 -1.20
C HIS A 159 4.03 -7.53 -1.38
N LEU A 160 2.73 -7.74 -1.38
CA LEU A 160 1.69 -6.79 -1.11
C LEU A 160 1.39 -6.78 0.39
N GLY A 161 1.69 -5.69 1.09
CA GLY A 161 1.25 -5.52 2.46
C GLY A 161 -0.18 -4.97 2.49
N THR A 162 -1.09 -5.63 3.22
CA THR A 162 -2.45 -5.15 3.41
C THR A 162 -2.79 -5.05 4.89
N PHE A 163 -3.78 -4.23 5.23
CA PHE A 163 -4.16 -4.04 6.63
C PHE A 163 -5.57 -3.47 6.77
N ARG A 164 -6.20 -3.72 7.92
CA ARG A 164 -7.48 -3.11 8.27
C ARG A 164 -7.31 -1.60 8.50
N LYS A 165 -8.17 -0.79 7.89
CA LYS A 165 -8.17 0.68 8.00
C LYS A 165 -8.05 1.16 9.44
N GLU A 166 -8.73 0.50 10.36
CA GLU A 166 -8.82 0.85 11.78
C GLU A 166 -7.44 0.93 12.44
N LEU A 167 -6.49 0.08 12.05
CA LEU A 167 -5.12 0.15 12.56
C LEU A 167 -4.43 1.45 12.14
N PHE A 168 -4.55 1.79 10.86
CA PHE A 168 -3.97 3.04 10.34
C PHE A 168 -4.55 4.26 11.06
N CYS A 169 -5.85 4.28 11.31
CA CYS A 169 -6.54 5.38 12.00
C CYS A 169 -6.10 5.52 13.48
N LYS A 170 -5.52 4.49 14.09
CA LYS A 170 -4.94 4.57 15.43
C LYS A 170 -3.52 5.14 15.44
N VAL A 171 -2.85 5.23 14.30
CA VAL A 171 -1.52 5.83 14.19
C VAL A 171 -1.64 7.36 14.29
N LYS A 172 -0.83 7.97 15.13
CA LYS A 172 -0.87 9.41 15.32
C LYS A 172 -0.36 10.13 14.07
N ARG A 173 -1.11 11.11 13.58
CA ARG A 173 -0.76 11.89 12.39
C ARG A 173 0.69 12.38 12.38
N LYS A 174 1.21 12.85 13.52
CA LYS A 174 2.58 13.31 13.68
C LYS A 174 3.64 12.23 13.37
N ASP A 175 3.27 10.95 13.40
CA ASP A 175 4.21 9.87 13.11
C ASP A 175 4.41 9.66 11.60
N PHE A 176 3.51 10.20 10.79
CA PHE A 176 3.63 10.32 9.34
C PHE A 176 4.31 11.62 8.87
N MET A 177 4.81 12.43 9.81
CA MET A 177 5.33 13.77 9.53
C MET A 177 6.76 13.96 10.09
N ASN A 178 7.49 14.87 9.47
CA ASN A 178 8.75 15.40 9.98
C ASN A 178 8.52 16.44 11.11
N GLN A 179 9.60 16.94 11.67
CA GLN A 179 9.55 17.95 12.76
C GLN A 179 8.93 19.29 12.33
N GLN A 180 8.90 19.58 11.03
CA GLN A 180 8.28 20.77 10.46
C GLN A 180 6.77 20.59 10.19
N GLY A 181 6.20 19.43 10.50
CA GLY A 181 4.80 19.14 10.26
C GLY A 181 4.47 18.82 8.80
N GLN A 182 5.46 18.48 7.99
CA GLN A 182 5.28 18.02 6.61
C GLN A 182 5.27 16.50 6.57
N TYR A 183 4.43 15.91 5.72
CA TYR A 183 4.42 14.47 5.51
C TYR A 183 5.76 13.97 4.96
N TRP A 184 6.12 12.73 5.29
CA TRP A 184 7.30 12.09 4.75
C TRP A 184 7.24 12.03 3.22
N THR A 185 8.30 12.43 2.56
CA THR A 185 8.41 12.39 1.09
C THR A 185 8.88 11.03 0.59
N THR A 186 9.53 10.25 1.45
CA THR A 186 10.04 8.90 1.18
C THR A 186 9.72 7.97 2.36
N THR A 187 9.95 6.67 2.22
CA THR A 187 9.88 5.70 3.34
C THR A 187 8.47 5.61 3.97
N SER A 188 7.45 5.88 3.17
CA SER A 188 6.05 5.82 3.62
C SER A 188 5.63 4.42 4.07
N ASP A 189 6.16 3.37 3.44
CA ASP A 189 5.98 1.97 3.77
C ASP A 189 6.37 1.67 5.23
N GLN A 190 7.55 2.10 5.65
CA GLN A 190 8.02 1.90 7.03
C GLN A 190 7.22 2.73 8.03
N ALA A 191 6.85 3.96 7.66
CA ALA A 191 6.03 4.83 8.52
C ALA A 191 4.63 4.23 8.76
N ILE A 192 4.11 3.44 7.82
CA ILE A 192 2.82 2.77 7.89
C ILE A 192 2.94 1.41 8.57
N MET A 193 3.81 0.53 8.06
CA MET A 193 3.80 -0.88 8.44
C MET A 193 4.34 -1.13 9.85
N TRP A 194 5.36 -0.40 10.33
CA TRP A 194 5.84 -0.60 11.70
C TRP A 194 4.75 -0.36 12.76
N PRO A 195 4.09 0.82 12.82
CA PRO A 195 3.05 1.01 13.84
C PRO A 195 1.89 0.02 13.71
N ILE A 196 1.51 -0.36 12.49
CA ILE A 196 0.47 -1.36 12.25
C ILE A 196 0.91 -2.73 12.79
N ALA A 197 2.12 -3.18 12.48
CA ALA A 197 2.65 -4.45 12.97
C ALA A 197 2.83 -4.46 14.49
N GLU A 198 3.31 -3.36 15.07
CA GLU A 198 3.44 -3.22 16.53
C GLU A 198 2.09 -3.37 17.25
N MET A 199 1.01 -2.81 16.66
CA MET A 199 -0.33 -2.91 17.19
C MET A 199 -0.96 -4.29 16.98
N SER A 200 -0.72 -4.92 15.83
CA SER A 200 -1.26 -6.25 15.50
C SER A 200 -0.58 -7.36 16.30
N GLY A 201 0.73 -7.30 16.46
CA GLY A 201 1.50 -8.43 16.97
C GLY A 201 1.43 -9.65 16.03
N PRO A 202 2.10 -10.76 16.38
CA PRO A 202 2.15 -11.96 15.55
C PRO A 202 0.81 -12.69 15.45
N ASP A 203 -0.10 -12.51 16.41
CA ASP A 203 -1.36 -13.26 16.47
C ASP A 203 -2.36 -12.82 15.41
N HIS A 204 -2.26 -11.57 14.94
CA HIS A 204 -3.15 -10.97 13.93
C HIS A 204 -2.44 -10.67 12.62
N PHE A 205 -1.34 -11.37 12.37
CA PHE A 205 -0.47 -11.21 11.21
C PHE A 205 -0.41 -12.48 10.37
N ARG A 206 -0.31 -12.33 9.05
CA ARG A 206 -0.09 -13.44 8.13
C ARG A 206 0.95 -13.09 7.07
N ASP A 207 2.01 -13.93 6.95
CA ASP A 207 2.87 -13.97 5.77
C ASP A 207 2.17 -14.72 4.63
N ILE A 208 2.26 -14.18 3.42
CA ILE A 208 1.68 -14.75 2.21
C ILE A 208 2.80 -15.16 1.26
N SER A 209 2.87 -16.46 0.97
CA SER A 209 3.84 -17.03 0.01
C SER A 209 3.38 -16.94 -1.45
N GLU A 210 2.06 -16.80 -1.68
CA GLU A 210 1.52 -16.54 -3.02
C GLU A 210 2.00 -15.19 -3.53
N VAL A 211 2.33 -15.13 -4.83
CA VAL A 211 2.77 -13.89 -5.47
C VAL A 211 1.55 -13.07 -5.83
N LEU A 212 1.31 -11.99 -5.10
CA LEU A 212 0.15 -11.10 -5.30
C LEU A 212 0.53 -9.78 -6.00
N TYR A 213 1.80 -9.49 -6.17
CA TYR A 213 2.28 -8.19 -6.61
C TYR A 213 3.43 -8.33 -7.62
N VAL A 214 3.51 -7.43 -8.57
CA VAL A 214 4.64 -7.30 -9.49
C VAL A 214 5.30 -5.96 -9.26
N TYR A 215 6.53 -6.01 -8.77
CA TYR A 215 7.36 -4.84 -8.52
C TYR A 215 8.14 -4.47 -9.79
N ASN A 216 7.87 -3.31 -10.31
CA ASN A 216 8.45 -2.85 -11.56
C ASN A 216 9.77 -2.10 -11.35
N ARG A 217 10.86 -2.74 -11.69
CA ARG A 217 12.19 -2.13 -11.63
C ARG A 217 12.62 -1.42 -12.92
N LEU A 218 11.74 -1.30 -13.89
CA LEU A 218 12.03 -0.55 -15.13
C LEU A 218 11.87 0.96 -14.95
N ASN A 219 11.18 1.43 -13.89
CA ASN A 219 11.01 2.84 -13.63
C ASN A 219 12.35 3.49 -13.18
N PRO A 220 12.92 4.43 -13.97
CA PRO A 220 14.21 5.03 -13.65
C PRO A 220 14.15 6.04 -12.49
N ILE A 221 12.93 6.49 -12.14
CA ILE A 221 12.70 7.52 -11.10
C ILE A 221 12.17 6.92 -9.79
N SER A 222 12.23 5.59 -9.62
CA SER A 222 11.84 4.96 -8.37
C SER A 222 12.64 5.52 -7.18
N ASP A 223 11.98 5.68 -6.03
CA ASP A 223 12.54 6.33 -4.83
C ASP A 223 13.85 5.70 -4.35
N ASP A 224 14.00 4.38 -4.49
CA ASP A 224 15.21 3.65 -4.10
C ASP A 224 16.44 4.02 -4.94
N ARG A 225 16.24 4.61 -6.12
CA ARG A 225 17.30 5.08 -7.02
C ARG A 225 17.62 6.55 -6.86
N VAL A 226 16.59 7.38 -6.69
CA VAL A 226 16.73 8.84 -6.77
C VAL A 226 16.89 9.48 -5.38
N HIS A 227 16.25 8.91 -4.35
CA HIS A 227 16.14 9.51 -3.01
C HIS A 227 16.75 8.66 -1.89
N ARG A 228 17.72 7.78 -2.21
CA ARG A 228 18.27 6.81 -1.24
C ARG A 228 18.82 7.45 0.03
N GLN A 229 19.44 8.62 -0.05
CA GLN A 229 19.98 9.29 1.13
C GLN A 229 18.89 9.86 2.02
N ASP A 230 17.84 10.41 1.43
CA ASP A 230 16.67 10.88 2.15
C ASP A 230 15.91 9.73 2.79
N GLN A 231 15.81 8.59 2.09
CA GLN A 231 15.25 7.36 2.64
C GLN A 231 15.98 6.91 3.92
N LEU A 232 17.30 6.83 3.89
CA LEU A 232 18.10 6.40 5.05
C LEU A 232 17.95 7.34 6.24
N SER A 233 17.92 8.65 6.01
CA SER A 233 17.74 9.64 7.07
C SER A 233 16.32 9.59 7.65
N THR A 234 15.31 9.47 6.80
CA THR A 234 13.91 9.33 7.21
C THR A 234 13.68 8.03 7.98
N GLU A 235 14.20 6.90 7.46
CA GLU A 235 14.17 5.62 8.14
C GLU A 235 14.73 5.72 9.56
N GLN A 236 15.88 6.38 9.74
CA GLN A 236 16.49 6.52 11.05
C GLN A 236 15.61 7.32 12.02
N ILE A 237 14.91 8.35 11.54
CA ILE A 237 13.98 9.12 12.36
C ILE A 237 12.76 8.24 12.73
N ILE A 238 12.19 7.51 11.78
CA ILE A 238 11.04 6.63 12.01
C ILE A 238 11.41 5.52 13.01
N ARG A 239 12.59 4.92 12.88
CA ARG A 239 13.12 3.89 13.81
C ARG A 239 13.22 4.38 15.25
N ASN A 240 13.56 5.65 15.45
CA ASN A 240 13.73 6.25 16.77
C ASN A 240 12.40 6.72 17.41
N LYS A 241 11.27 6.67 16.70
CA LYS A 241 9.96 6.96 17.28
C LYS A 241 9.58 5.89 18.31
N LYS A 242 8.79 6.29 19.30
CA LYS A 242 8.29 5.36 20.33
C LYS A 242 7.39 4.30 19.67
N PRO A 243 7.63 3.00 19.90
CA PRO A 243 6.77 1.94 19.41
C PRO A 243 5.34 2.04 19.95
N TYR A 244 4.39 1.54 19.18
CA TYR A 244 3.00 1.38 19.60
C TYR A 244 2.86 0.14 20.48
N ALA A 245 1.91 0.18 21.41
CA ALA A 245 1.57 -1.00 22.20
C ALA A 245 0.70 -1.95 21.35
N LYS A 246 0.92 -3.26 21.52
CA LYS A 246 0.03 -4.29 20.95
C LYS A 246 -1.39 -4.06 21.47
N LEU A 247 -2.36 -4.21 20.56
CA LEU A 247 -3.78 -4.12 20.88
C LEU A 247 -4.31 -5.49 21.29
N GLU A 248 -5.28 -5.50 22.19
CA GLU A 248 -6.01 -6.73 22.57
C GLU A 248 -7.20 -7.00 21.62
N ARG A 249 -7.69 -5.95 20.95
CA ARG A 249 -8.80 -5.99 19.96
C ARG A 249 -8.73 -4.78 19.04
N LEU A 250 -9.22 -4.95 17.85
CA LEU A 250 -9.34 -3.89 16.85
C LEU A 250 -10.60 -3.05 17.05
#